data_9bb5da365cb367fa301b0181e17ae07a
#
_entry.id   9bb5da365cb367fa301b0181e17ae07a
#
_cell.length_a   1.000
_cell.length_b   1.000
_cell.length_c   1.000
_cell.angle_alpha   90.00
_cell.angle_beta   90.00
_cell.angle_gamma   90.00
#
_symmetry.space_group_name_H-M   'P 1'
#
loop_
_entity.id
_entity.type
_entity.pdbx_description
1 polymer ?
#
loop_
_entity_poly.entity_id
_entity_poly.type
_entity_poly.pdbx_seq_one_letter_code
_entity_poly.pdbx_strand_id
1 'polypeptide(L)'
;MGWNEQGNGKLFVCIHVEMGRIKDADGRNYQTAFREIAKTFGFPIRLTPNANILFYDIDPSLKDQVNEILARHGVPQSEGFTEARKTAHACVALPTCGLALAESERAFPGWLDGIDAVLRELGLEKEPILFRMTGCPNGCARPYNADFAFVGRAPGKYAFFVGGAITGDRL
;
A
#
# COMPACT_ATOMS: atom_id res chain seq x y z
N MET A 1 -8.61 3.29 -4.84
CA MET A 1 -7.40 4.14 -4.90
C MET A 1 -7.69 5.32 -5.81
N GLY A 2 -6.89 6.40 -5.72
CA GLY A 2 -7.11 7.63 -6.49
C GLY A 2 -8.32 8.44 -6.04
N TRP A 3 -8.80 9.29 -6.93
CA TRP A 3 -9.91 10.21 -6.68
C TRP A 3 -11.28 9.53 -6.79
N ASN A 4 -12.16 9.86 -5.87
CA ASN A 4 -13.52 9.33 -5.82
C ASN A 4 -14.49 10.39 -5.30
N GLU A 5 -15.75 10.28 -5.67
CA GLU A 5 -16.83 11.11 -5.14
C GLU A 5 -17.26 10.61 -3.75
N GLN A 6 -17.53 11.56 -2.84
CA GLN A 6 -17.91 11.26 -1.47
C GLN A 6 -19.43 11.15 -1.26
N GLY A 7 -20.21 11.46 -2.30
CA GLY A 7 -21.67 11.38 -2.27
C GLY A 7 -22.38 12.63 -1.72
N ASN A 8 -21.62 13.62 -1.22
CA ASN A 8 -22.12 14.91 -0.69
C ASN A 8 -21.62 16.12 -1.49
N GLY A 9 -21.21 15.91 -2.76
CA GLY A 9 -20.61 16.93 -3.61
C GLY A 9 -19.14 17.20 -3.34
N LYS A 10 -18.53 16.50 -2.39
CA LYS A 10 -17.09 16.54 -2.11
C LYS A 10 -16.37 15.34 -2.70
N LEU A 11 -15.05 15.45 -2.76
CA LEU A 11 -14.15 14.38 -3.19
C LEU A 11 -13.33 13.84 -2.02
N PHE A 12 -12.84 12.62 -2.21
CA PHE A 12 -11.70 12.11 -1.46
C PHE A 12 -10.64 11.53 -2.39
N VAL A 13 -9.40 11.55 -1.94
CA VAL A 13 -8.29 10.91 -2.64
C VAL A 13 -7.63 9.89 -1.73
N CYS A 14 -7.52 8.66 -2.21
CA CYS A 14 -6.77 7.59 -1.53
C CYS A 14 -5.42 7.43 -2.22
N ILE A 15 -4.34 7.74 -1.52
CA ILE A 15 -2.98 7.71 -2.05
C ILE A 15 -2.30 6.43 -1.58
N HIS A 16 -1.72 5.69 -2.52
CA HIS A 16 -0.93 4.51 -2.21
C HIS A 16 0.35 4.91 -1.48
N VAL A 17 0.58 4.27 -0.33
CA VAL A 17 1.83 4.38 0.42
C VAL A 17 2.46 3.00 0.49
N GLU A 18 3.54 2.80 -0.23
CA GLU A 18 4.16 1.49 -0.33
C GLU A 18 4.53 0.94 1.05
N MET A 19 3.92 -0.18 1.41
CA MET A 19 4.00 -0.83 2.72
C MET A 19 3.72 0.11 3.91
N GLY A 20 3.02 1.21 3.68
CA GLY A 20 2.63 2.15 4.73
C GLY A 20 3.73 3.08 5.24
N ARG A 21 4.89 3.09 4.63
CA ARG A 21 6.00 3.93 5.09
C ARG A 21 5.98 5.32 4.46
N ILE A 22 5.49 6.29 5.23
CA ILE A 22 5.51 7.71 4.87
C ILE A 22 6.90 8.27 5.17
N LYS A 23 7.76 8.34 4.15
CA LYS A 23 9.12 8.91 4.24
C LYS A 23 9.45 9.69 2.99
N ASP A 24 10.45 10.54 3.07
CA ASP A 24 11.07 11.20 1.93
C ASP A 24 12.31 10.40 1.54
N ALA A 25 12.30 9.76 0.37
CA ALA A 25 13.39 8.97 -0.15
C ALA A 25 13.23 8.72 -1.66
N ASP A 26 14.32 8.51 -2.34
CA ASP A 26 14.36 8.03 -3.73
C ASP A 26 13.51 8.86 -4.71
N GLY A 27 13.50 10.19 -4.51
CA GLY A 27 12.71 11.13 -5.32
C GLY A 27 11.20 11.12 -5.02
N ARG A 28 10.75 10.32 -4.05
CA ARG A 28 9.37 10.26 -3.59
C ARG A 28 9.27 10.87 -2.20
N ASN A 29 8.79 12.10 -2.09
CA ASN A 29 8.78 12.87 -0.85
C ASN A 29 7.39 12.84 -0.19
N TYR A 30 6.93 11.66 0.22
CA TYR A 30 5.60 11.45 0.82
C TYR A 30 5.37 12.29 2.07
N GLN A 31 6.35 12.34 2.99
CA GLN A 31 6.21 13.08 4.23
C GLN A 31 6.05 14.57 3.98
N THR A 32 6.85 15.12 3.09
CA THR A 32 6.78 16.54 2.72
C THR A 32 5.49 16.85 1.97
N ALA A 33 5.09 16.04 1.00
CA ALA A 33 3.84 16.23 0.25
C ALA A 33 2.62 16.23 1.17
N PHE A 34 2.50 15.22 2.04
CA PHE A 34 1.34 15.10 2.91
C PHE A 34 1.29 16.21 3.97
N ARG A 35 2.45 16.62 4.47
CA ARG A 35 2.54 17.78 5.38
C ARG A 35 2.12 19.08 4.69
N GLU A 36 2.52 19.28 3.44
CA GLU A 36 2.15 20.44 2.64
C GLU A 36 0.63 20.46 2.41
N ILE A 37 0.03 19.36 1.94
CA ILE A 37 -1.42 19.24 1.73
C ILE A 37 -2.17 19.53 3.04
N ALA A 38 -1.75 18.92 4.15
CA ALA A 38 -2.40 19.10 5.43
C ALA A 38 -2.33 20.55 5.93
N LYS A 39 -1.19 21.23 5.76
CA LYS A 39 -1.00 22.63 6.18
C LYS A 39 -1.71 23.62 5.27
N THR A 40 -1.74 23.37 3.96
CA THR A 40 -2.32 24.30 2.99
C THR A 40 -3.84 24.26 3.02
N PHE A 41 -4.43 23.08 3.11
CA PHE A 41 -5.88 22.90 2.96
C PHE A 41 -6.61 22.49 4.24
N GLY A 42 -5.90 21.93 5.23
CA GLY A 42 -6.52 21.47 6.46
C GLY A 42 -7.47 20.27 6.28
N PHE A 43 -7.33 19.50 5.21
CA PHE A 43 -8.20 18.35 4.95
C PHE A 43 -8.12 17.32 6.07
N PRO A 44 -9.25 16.72 6.45
CA PRO A 44 -9.25 15.56 7.33
C PRO A 44 -8.52 14.38 6.70
N ILE A 45 -7.89 13.55 7.55
CA ILE A 45 -7.04 12.43 7.12
C ILE A 45 -7.56 11.13 7.73
N ARG A 46 -7.54 10.04 6.96
CA ARG A 46 -7.73 8.67 7.45
C ARG A 46 -6.60 7.77 6.97
N LEU A 47 -6.20 6.85 7.84
CA LEU A 47 -5.33 5.74 7.49
C LEU A 47 -6.20 4.52 7.18
N THR A 48 -5.84 3.78 6.14
CA THR A 48 -6.61 2.62 5.72
C THR A 48 -6.03 1.32 6.31
N PRO A 49 -6.81 0.22 6.39
CA PRO A 49 -6.31 -1.08 6.84
C PRO A 49 -5.18 -1.66 5.96
N ASN A 50 -5.04 -1.19 4.73
CA ASN A 50 -3.94 -1.56 3.82
C ASN A 50 -2.78 -0.55 3.86
N ALA A 51 -2.66 0.21 4.97
CA ALA A 51 -1.59 1.15 5.24
C ALA A 51 -1.45 2.30 4.21
N ASN A 52 -2.53 2.67 3.54
CA ASN A 52 -2.61 3.82 2.66
C ASN A 52 -3.16 5.04 3.41
N ILE A 53 -3.02 6.23 2.82
CA ILE A 53 -3.56 7.49 3.36
C ILE A 53 -4.73 7.98 2.51
N LEU A 54 -5.74 8.54 3.17
CA LEU A 54 -6.90 9.12 2.54
C LEU A 54 -7.10 10.54 3.06
N PHE A 55 -7.14 11.51 2.14
CA PHE A 55 -7.63 12.87 2.39
C PHE A 55 -9.08 12.96 1.91
N TYR A 56 -9.95 13.58 2.69
CA TYR A 56 -11.38 13.65 2.36
C TYR A 56 -11.98 15.02 2.64
N ASP A 57 -13.25 15.22 2.31
CA ASP A 57 -13.97 16.49 2.34
C ASP A 57 -13.34 17.56 1.42
N ILE A 58 -12.79 17.13 0.30
CA ILE A 58 -12.10 17.99 -0.66
C ILE A 58 -13.12 18.64 -1.59
N ASP A 59 -13.07 19.97 -1.72
CA ASP A 59 -13.82 20.67 -2.75
C ASP A 59 -13.30 20.31 -4.14
N PRO A 60 -14.17 19.97 -5.11
CA PRO A 60 -13.73 19.59 -6.46
C PRO A 60 -12.80 20.61 -7.14
N SER A 61 -12.94 21.89 -6.84
CA SER A 61 -12.07 22.96 -7.38
C SER A 61 -10.62 22.90 -6.89
N LEU A 62 -10.34 22.17 -5.81
CA LEU A 62 -9.00 22.03 -5.24
C LEU A 62 -8.25 20.79 -5.75
N LYS A 63 -8.91 19.93 -6.55
CA LYS A 63 -8.35 18.68 -7.05
C LYS A 63 -7.01 18.89 -7.77
N ASP A 64 -6.95 19.86 -8.68
CA ASP A 64 -5.76 20.12 -9.49
C ASP A 64 -4.59 20.62 -8.64
N GLN A 65 -4.85 21.44 -7.61
CA GLN A 65 -3.84 21.92 -6.69
C GLN A 65 -3.25 20.79 -5.85
N VAL A 66 -4.08 19.84 -5.41
CA VAL A 66 -3.59 18.64 -4.70
C VAL A 66 -2.75 17.77 -5.63
N ASN A 67 -3.18 17.56 -6.88
CA ASN A 67 -2.42 16.80 -7.86
C ASN A 67 -1.05 17.45 -8.16
N GLU A 68 -1.00 18.78 -8.26
CA GLU A 68 0.24 19.52 -8.47
C GLU A 68 1.22 19.31 -7.31
N ILE A 69 0.75 19.37 -6.07
CA ILE A 69 1.60 19.10 -4.90
C ILE A 69 2.13 17.66 -4.95
N LEU A 70 1.27 16.67 -5.19
CA LEU A 70 1.68 15.28 -5.28
C LEU A 70 2.73 15.06 -6.39
N ALA A 71 2.48 15.62 -7.58
CA ALA A 71 3.40 15.51 -8.72
C ALA A 71 4.76 16.18 -8.44
N ARG A 72 4.76 17.40 -7.88
CA ARG A 72 5.99 18.13 -7.51
C ARG A 72 6.86 17.36 -6.52
N HIS A 73 6.25 16.59 -5.64
CA HIS A 73 6.95 15.76 -4.65
C HIS A 73 7.20 14.31 -5.13
N GLY A 74 6.93 14.00 -6.39
CA GLY A 74 7.18 12.68 -6.96
C GLY A 74 6.29 11.57 -6.36
N VAL A 75 5.15 11.93 -5.76
CA VAL A 75 4.21 10.94 -5.23
C VAL A 75 3.45 10.30 -6.39
N PRO A 76 3.61 8.98 -6.61
CA PRO A 76 3.03 8.34 -7.78
C PRO A 76 1.50 8.29 -7.68
N GLN A 77 0.85 8.53 -8.82
CA GLN A 77 -0.57 8.26 -8.97
C GLN A 77 -0.80 6.77 -9.20
N SER A 78 -1.94 6.27 -8.76
CA SER A 78 -2.23 4.83 -8.74
C SER A 78 -2.54 4.20 -10.11
N GLU A 79 -2.64 4.98 -11.17
CA GLU A 79 -3.06 4.53 -12.49
C GLU A 79 -2.07 3.54 -13.12
N GLY A 80 -0.79 3.64 -12.80
CA GLY A 80 0.25 2.75 -13.31
C GLY A 80 0.44 1.46 -12.51
N PHE A 81 -0.27 1.29 -11.39
CA PHE A 81 -0.10 0.11 -10.52
C PHE A 81 -1.04 -1.02 -10.92
N THR A 82 -0.56 -2.27 -10.73
CA THR A 82 -1.43 -3.45 -10.76
C THR A 82 -2.42 -3.39 -9.58
N GLU A 83 -3.56 -4.05 -9.70
CA GLU A 83 -4.50 -4.16 -8.58
C GLU A 83 -3.85 -4.90 -7.40
N ALA A 84 -3.00 -5.88 -7.68
CA ALA A 84 -2.19 -6.57 -6.68
C ALA A 84 -1.30 -5.61 -5.87
N ARG A 85 -0.55 -4.70 -6.54
CA ARG A 85 0.30 -3.71 -5.85
C ARG A 85 -0.52 -2.72 -5.01
N LYS A 86 -1.66 -2.27 -5.50
CA LYS A 86 -2.53 -1.32 -4.77
C LYS A 86 -3.03 -1.87 -3.44
N THR A 87 -3.15 -3.20 -3.33
CA THR A 87 -3.70 -3.90 -2.17
C THR A 87 -2.68 -4.70 -1.38
N ALA A 88 -1.46 -4.87 -1.91
CA ALA A 88 -0.37 -5.55 -1.22
C ALA A 88 -0.04 -4.89 0.13
N HIS A 89 0.28 -5.72 1.12
CA HIS A 89 0.56 -5.23 2.45
C HIS A 89 1.60 -6.09 3.15
N ALA A 90 2.55 -5.44 3.84
CA ALA A 90 3.57 -6.09 4.64
C ALA A 90 3.61 -5.53 6.06
N CYS A 91 3.98 -6.33 7.02
CA CYS A 91 4.26 -5.85 8.38
C CYS A 91 5.64 -5.19 8.44
N VAL A 92 5.89 -4.41 9.48
CA VAL A 92 7.14 -3.65 9.64
C VAL A 92 8.40 -4.52 9.73
N ALA A 93 8.32 -5.70 10.34
CA ALA A 93 9.37 -6.71 10.49
C ALA A 93 10.76 -6.17 10.92
N LEU A 94 11.85 -6.84 10.49
CA LEU A 94 13.21 -6.43 10.82
C LEU A 94 13.57 -5.10 10.12
N PRO A 95 14.47 -4.29 10.71
CA PRO A 95 15.07 -4.42 12.04
C PRO A 95 14.22 -3.83 13.17
N THR A 96 13.02 -3.36 12.88
CA THR A 96 12.19 -2.58 13.84
C THR A 96 11.46 -3.47 14.83
N CYS A 97 10.92 -4.61 14.37
CA CYS A 97 10.15 -5.52 15.20
C CYS A 97 11.06 -6.59 15.82
N GLY A 98 11.16 -6.59 17.15
CA GLY A 98 11.97 -7.59 17.90
C GLY A 98 11.44 -9.02 17.84
N LEU A 99 10.21 -9.24 17.36
CA LEU A 99 9.61 -10.56 17.18
C LEU A 99 9.82 -11.13 15.78
N ALA A 100 10.32 -10.34 14.85
CA ALA A 100 10.46 -10.75 13.47
C ALA A 100 11.62 -11.77 13.30
N LEU A 101 11.35 -12.78 12.49
CA LEU A 101 12.31 -13.82 12.11
C LEU A 101 12.93 -13.53 10.73
N ALA A 102 12.25 -12.75 9.91
CA ALA A 102 12.67 -12.35 8.57
C ALA A 102 12.28 -10.90 8.30
N GLU A 103 12.74 -10.34 7.18
CA GLU A 103 12.33 -9.04 6.68
C GLU A 103 10.91 -9.13 6.07
N SER A 104 10.23 -7.99 5.92
CA SER A 104 8.92 -7.93 5.27
C SER A 104 8.76 -6.60 4.53
N GLU A 105 8.48 -5.50 5.23
CA GLU A 105 8.23 -4.18 4.66
C GLU A 105 9.30 -3.73 3.64
N ARG A 106 10.57 -3.97 3.92
CA ARG A 106 11.68 -3.51 3.07
C ARG A 106 12.00 -4.46 1.93
N ALA A 107 11.69 -5.75 2.09
CA ALA A 107 11.94 -6.77 1.08
C ALA A 107 10.80 -6.85 0.05
N PHE A 108 9.56 -6.70 0.51
CA PHE A 108 8.39 -6.97 -0.31
C PHE A 108 8.23 -6.09 -1.55
N PRO A 109 8.55 -4.78 -1.55
CA PRO A 109 8.49 -3.97 -2.77
C PRO A 109 9.27 -4.57 -3.95
N GLY A 110 10.51 -5.04 -3.70
CA GLY A 110 11.31 -5.68 -4.76
C GLY A 110 10.73 -7.01 -5.24
N TRP A 111 10.03 -7.76 -4.37
CA TRP A 111 9.33 -8.98 -4.78
C TRP A 111 8.10 -8.64 -5.63
N LEU A 112 7.38 -7.56 -5.27
CA LEU A 112 6.24 -7.08 -6.04
C LEU A 112 6.64 -6.61 -7.44
N ASP A 113 7.84 -6.11 -7.64
CA ASP A 113 8.32 -5.75 -8.99
C ASP A 113 8.35 -6.98 -9.91
N GLY A 114 8.82 -8.13 -9.40
CA GLY A 114 8.79 -9.39 -10.14
C GLY A 114 7.37 -9.93 -10.33
N ILE A 115 6.53 -9.84 -9.30
CA ILE A 115 5.12 -10.26 -9.36
C ILE A 115 4.36 -9.42 -10.40
N ASP A 116 4.52 -8.10 -10.37
CA ASP A 116 3.89 -7.18 -11.32
C ASP A 116 4.29 -7.48 -12.78
N ALA A 117 5.56 -7.84 -13.01
CA ALA A 117 6.03 -8.23 -14.35
C ALA A 117 5.31 -9.48 -14.84
N VAL A 118 5.21 -10.52 -13.99
CA VAL A 118 4.49 -11.75 -14.31
C VAL A 118 2.99 -11.50 -14.51
N LEU A 119 2.36 -10.70 -13.66
CA LEU A 119 0.93 -10.40 -13.79
C LEU A 119 0.63 -9.68 -15.11
N ARG A 120 1.50 -8.77 -15.56
CA ARG A 120 1.36 -8.10 -16.86
C ARG A 120 1.57 -9.05 -18.04
N GLU A 121 2.57 -9.93 -17.95
CA GLU A 121 2.81 -10.96 -18.98
C GLU A 121 1.60 -11.89 -19.15
N LEU A 122 0.91 -12.21 -18.05
CA LEU A 122 -0.28 -13.05 -18.05
C LEU A 122 -1.59 -12.31 -18.33
N GLY A 123 -1.57 -10.97 -18.47
CA GLY A 123 -2.78 -10.16 -18.63
C GLY A 123 -3.65 -10.08 -17.37
N LEU A 124 -3.06 -10.28 -16.18
CA LEU A 124 -3.73 -10.30 -14.87
C LEU A 124 -3.50 -9.03 -14.04
N GLU A 125 -2.96 -7.97 -14.63
CA GLU A 125 -2.63 -6.73 -13.92
C GLU A 125 -3.85 -6.01 -13.31
N LYS A 126 -5.06 -6.32 -13.81
CA LYS A 126 -6.34 -5.78 -13.33
C LYS A 126 -7.08 -6.71 -12.37
N GLU A 127 -6.57 -7.91 -12.17
CA GLU A 127 -7.19 -8.87 -11.26
C GLU A 127 -6.89 -8.51 -9.80
N PRO A 128 -7.88 -8.53 -8.90
CA PRO A 128 -7.73 -8.15 -7.49
C PRO A 128 -7.07 -9.26 -6.65
N ILE A 129 -5.89 -9.70 -7.05
CA ILE A 129 -5.14 -10.75 -6.36
C ILE A 129 -4.44 -10.17 -5.14
N LEU A 130 -4.65 -10.74 -3.97
CA LEU A 130 -4.10 -10.27 -2.71
C LEU A 130 -2.76 -10.94 -2.40
N PHE A 131 -1.72 -10.12 -2.27
CA PHE A 131 -0.40 -10.54 -1.81
C PHE A 131 -0.09 -9.95 -0.44
N ARG A 132 0.38 -10.78 0.51
CA ARG A 132 0.73 -10.37 1.87
C ARG A 132 2.09 -10.90 2.27
N MET A 133 2.83 -10.14 3.09
CA MET A 133 4.10 -10.60 3.66
C MET A 133 4.19 -10.27 5.14
N THR A 134 4.68 -11.22 5.94
CA THR A 134 4.97 -10.99 7.36
C THR A 134 6.33 -11.54 7.75
N GLY A 135 7.01 -10.85 8.66
CA GLY A 135 8.32 -11.27 9.15
C GLY A 135 8.30 -12.44 10.13
N CYS A 136 7.12 -12.87 10.60
CA CYS A 136 6.98 -14.01 11.53
C CYS A 136 5.54 -14.55 11.53
N PRO A 137 5.27 -15.71 12.19
CA PRO A 137 3.95 -16.33 12.25
C PRO A 137 2.85 -15.53 12.96
N ASN A 138 3.18 -14.44 13.67
CA ASN A 138 2.16 -13.58 14.30
C ASN A 138 1.16 -12.95 13.30
N GLY A 139 1.52 -12.90 12.01
CA GLY A 139 0.57 -12.60 10.97
C GLY A 139 0.04 -11.17 10.94
N CYS A 140 0.80 -10.17 11.40
CA CYS A 140 0.33 -8.77 11.55
C CYS A 140 -0.18 -8.14 10.24
N ALA A 141 0.28 -8.58 9.06
CA ALA A 141 -0.24 -8.16 7.77
C ALA A 141 -1.38 -9.06 7.25
N ARG A 142 -1.97 -9.89 8.11
CA ARG A 142 -3.09 -10.79 7.76
C ARG A 142 -2.76 -11.74 6.59
N PRO A 143 -1.62 -12.49 6.65
CA PRO A 143 -1.16 -13.28 5.52
C PRO A 143 -2.13 -14.41 5.17
N TYR A 144 -2.78 -14.99 6.18
CA TYR A 144 -3.65 -16.15 6.00
C TYR A 144 -4.98 -15.84 5.29
N ASN A 145 -5.32 -14.54 5.17
CA ASN A 145 -6.52 -14.07 4.46
C ASN A 145 -6.19 -13.58 3.03
N ALA A 146 -5.07 -14.00 2.46
CA ALA A 146 -4.64 -13.56 1.13
C ALA A 146 -4.59 -14.72 0.15
N ASP A 147 -4.75 -14.43 -1.14
CA ASP A 147 -4.57 -15.42 -2.19
C ASP A 147 -3.16 -16.00 -2.17
N PHE A 148 -2.16 -15.14 -1.92
CA PHE A 148 -0.75 -15.50 -1.78
C PHE A 148 -0.12 -14.80 -0.58
N ALA A 149 0.60 -15.57 0.24
CA ALA A 149 1.27 -14.99 1.40
C ALA A 149 2.65 -15.57 1.68
N PHE A 150 3.53 -14.71 2.18
CA PHE A 150 4.87 -15.05 2.62
C PHE A 150 5.00 -14.81 4.12
N VAL A 151 5.31 -15.87 4.87
CA VAL A 151 5.42 -15.82 6.34
C VAL A 151 6.83 -16.18 6.77
N GLY A 152 7.55 -15.23 7.37
CA GLY A 152 8.93 -15.41 7.81
C GLY A 152 9.07 -16.55 8.81
N ARG A 153 10.09 -17.39 8.60
CA ARG A 153 10.45 -18.54 9.45
C ARG A 153 11.86 -18.44 9.99
N ALA A 154 12.77 -17.82 9.26
CA ALA A 154 14.16 -17.55 9.62
C ALA A 154 14.69 -16.44 8.69
N PRO A 155 15.89 -15.87 8.93
CA PRO A 155 16.47 -14.87 8.03
C PRO A 155 16.47 -15.34 6.56
N GLY A 156 15.81 -14.59 5.69
CA GLY A 156 15.66 -14.89 4.27
C GLY A 156 14.82 -16.13 3.92
N LYS A 157 14.16 -16.76 4.90
CA LYS A 157 13.32 -17.95 4.67
C LYS A 157 11.86 -17.67 5.02
N TYR A 158 10.97 -18.04 4.10
CA TYR A 158 9.53 -17.83 4.24
C TYR A 158 8.77 -19.12 3.96
N ALA A 159 7.70 -19.35 4.72
CA ALA A 159 6.66 -20.28 4.30
C ALA A 159 5.75 -19.55 3.29
N PHE A 160 5.42 -20.23 2.22
CA PHE A 160 4.51 -19.72 1.19
C PHE A 160 3.14 -20.35 1.38
N PHE A 161 2.10 -19.50 1.41
CA PHE A 161 0.70 -19.88 1.56
C PHE A 161 -0.07 -19.45 0.33
N VAL A 162 -1.04 -20.27 -0.08
CA VAL A 162 -1.91 -20.05 -1.24
C VAL A 162 -3.35 -20.36 -0.88
N GLY A 163 -4.28 -19.60 -1.46
CA GLY A 163 -5.70 -19.94 -1.43
C GLY A 163 -6.47 -19.46 -0.21
N GLY A 164 -5.91 -18.55 0.58
CA GLY A 164 -6.67 -17.83 1.60
C GLY A 164 -7.76 -16.94 0.98
N ALA A 165 -8.72 -16.51 1.78
CA ALA A 165 -9.78 -15.62 1.34
C ALA A 165 -9.94 -14.43 2.30
N ILE A 166 -10.17 -13.23 1.75
CA ILE A 166 -10.29 -12.00 2.55
C ILE A 166 -11.44 -12.06 3.56
N THR A 167 -12.45 -12.86 3.28
CA THR A 167 -13.58 -13.15 4.15
C THR A 167 -13.20 -14.00 5.36
N GLY A 168 -12.08 -14.72 5.32
CA GLY A 168 -11.57 -15.57 6.40
C GLY A 168 -12.24 -16.95 6.47
N ASP A 169 -13.04 -17.32 5.49
CA ASP A 169 -13.65 -18.65 5.37
C ASP A 169 -12.66 -19.71 4.85
N ARG A 170 -11.52 -19.26 4.33
CA ARG A 170 -10.32 -20.06 4.00
C ARG A 170 -9.08 -19.35 4.52
N LEU A 171 -8.25 -20.06 5.28
CA LEU A 171 -7.01 -19.57 5.87
C LEU A 171 -5.82 -20.42 5.40
#